data_42f2f29fd067c86daaa0200a52d96dea
#
_entry.id   42f2f29fd067c86daaa0200a52d96dea
#
_cell.length_a   1.000
_cell.length_b   1.000
_cell.length_c   1.000
_cell.angle_alpha   90.00
_cell.angle_beta   90.00
_cell.angle_gamma   90.00
#
_symmetry.space_group_name_H-M   'P 1'
#
loop_
_entity.id
_entity.type
_entity.pdbx_description
1 polymer ?
#
loop_
_entity_poly.entity_id
_entity_poly.type
_entity_poly.pdbx_seq_one_letter_code
_entity_poly.pdbx_strand_id
1 'polypeptide(L)'
;MTYKDLEDKINQNKIAIRYNIVVEGAAIKPEDYPEVKEGLPTEEPFKSIALGVLYEDKAKVLSDVKESLKNEISPLDIINKGLMKGIDAVSLLYTKGVYFLPDLMLAGDAMMESVKECEKVLGHKSETKGTVVCFVAEGDPHDIGKNLILMFLRAGGYEAIDLGRDVPTEKVVEAVKKY
;
A
#
# COMPACT_ATOMS: atom_id res chain seq x y z
N MET A 1 20.70 -40.91 -4.43
CA MET A 1 20.31 -39.53 -4.21
C MET A 1 20.14 -39.37 -2.72
N THR A 2 21.10 -38.73 -2.06
CA THR A 2 21.08 -38.53 -0.61
C THR A 2 20.23 -37.31 -0.25
N TYR A 3 19.80 -37.22 1.01
CA TYR A 3 19.05 -36.09 1.52
C TYR A 3 19.79 -34.74 1.26
N LYS A 4 21.11 -34.79 1.31
CA LYS A 4 22.01 -33.67 1.04
C LYS A 4 21.97 -33.22 -0.44
N ASP A 5 21.82 -34.18 -1.39
CA ASP A 5 21.67 -33.87 -2.82
C ASP A 5 20.31 -33.18 -3.14
N LEU A 6 19.30 -33.40 -2.28
CA LEU A 6 18.01 -32.73 -2.35
C LEU A 6 18.08 -31.32 -1.76
N GLU A 7 18.78 -31.11 -0.66
CA GLU A 7 18.98 -29.78 -0.06
C GLU A 7 19.74 -28.85 -1.00
N ASP A 8 20.76 -29.35 -1.71
CA ASP A 8 21.52 -28.56 -2.70
C ASP A 8 20.69 -28.21 -3.95
N LYS A 9 19.66 -28.98 -4.27
CA LYS A 9 18.76 -28.76 -5.41
C LYS A 9 17.55 -27.90 -5.06
N ILE A 10 17.11 -27.91 -3.82
CA ILE A 10 16.03 -27.06 -3.34
C ILE A 10 16.67 -25.73 -2.98
N ASN A 11 16.47 -24.74 -3.83
CA ASN A 11 16.85 -23.37 -3.49
C ASN A 11 15.97 -22.91 -2.31
N GLN A 12 16.47 -23.14 -1.09
CA GLN A 12 15.76 -22.84 0.17
C GLN A 12 15.24 -21.39 0.19
N ASN A 13 16.01 -20.45 -0.41
CA ASN A 13 15.59 -19.06 -0.55
C ASN A 13 14.33 -18.91 -1.42
N LYS A 14 14.22 -19.67 -2.53
CA LYS A 14 13.02 -19.61 -3.39
C LYS A 14 11.78 -20.17 -2.70
N ILE A 15 11.95 -21.20 -1.87
CA ILE A 15 10.84 -21.78 -1.11
C ILE A 15 10.48 -20.84 0.05
N ALA A 16 11.47 -20.35 0.78
CA ALA A 16 11.24 -19.38 1.86
C ALA A 16 10.52 -18.13 1.36
N ILE A 17 10.97 -17.57 0.24
CA ILE A 17 10.34 -16.42 -0.42
C ILE A 17 8.90 -16.75 -0.84
N ARG A 18 8.67 -17.90 -1.50
CA ARG A 18 7.36 -18.28 -2.03
C ARG A 18 6.31 -18.54 -0.95
N TYR A 19 6.72 -19.00 0.21
CA TYR A 19 5.82 -19.41 1.30
C TYR A 19 5.99 -18.56 2.55
N ASN A 20 6.75 -17.45 2.47
CA ASN A 20 7.09 -16.59 3.61
C ASN A 20 7.59 -17.38 4.83
N ILE A 21 8.37 -18.44 4.57
CA ILE A 21 8.96 -19.26 5.61
C ILE A 21 10.22 -18.54 6.08
N VAL A 22 10.22 -18.09 7.34
CA VAL A 22 11.41 -17.51 7.97
C VAL A 22 12.40 -18.65 8.22
N VAL A 23 13.44 -18.75 7.37
CA VAL A 23 14.59 -19.60 7.62
C VAL A 23 15.66 -18.72 8.28
N GLU A 24 16.04 -19.04 9.50
CA GLU A 24 17.11 -18.30 10.20
C GLU A 24 18.35 -18.19 9.30
N GLY A 25 18.72 -16.96 8.96
CA GLY A 25 19.91 -16.62 8.19
C GLY A 25 19.76 -16.47 6.67
N ALA A 26 18.56 -16.63 6.07
CA ALA A 26 18.37 -16.62 4.62
C ALA A 26 17.26 -15.70 4.07
N ALA A 27 16.55 -14.96 4.91
CA ALA A 27 15.50 -14.07 4.44
C ALA A 27 16.12 -12.82 3.78
N ILE A 28 15.90 -12.67 2.47
CA ILE A 28 16.18 -11.41 1.77
C ILE A 28 15.24 -10.37 2.36
N LYS A 29 15.80 -9.24 2.81
CA LYS A 29 14.97 -8.14 3.28
C LYS A 29 14.09 -7.60 2.15
N PRO A 30 12.88 -7.14 2.45
CA PRO A 30 11.97 -6.60 1.45
C PRO A 30 12.60 -5.55 0.53
N GLU A 31 13.40 -4.63 1.09
CA GLU A 31 14.08 -3.58 0.34
C GLU A 31 15.26 -4.07 -0.53
N ASP A 32 15.75 -5.29 -0.32
CA ASP A 32 16.88 -5.87 -1.08
C ASP A 32 16.42 -6.61 -2.35
N TYR A 33 15.10 -6.76 -2.57
CA TYR A 33 14.60 -7.26 -3.85
C TYR A 33 14.96 -6.27 -4.96
N PRO A 34 15.61 -6.70 -6.06
CA PRO A 34 16.13 -5.79 -7.08
C PRO A 34 15.11 -4.75 -7.56
N GLU A 35 13.90 -5.19 -7.89
CA GLU A 35 12.87 -4.32 -8.42
C GLU A 35 12.29 -3.37 -7.35
N VAL A 36 12.25 -3.80 -6.09
CA VAL A 36 11.89 -2.94 -4.96
C VAL A 36 12.95 -1.88 -4.77
N LYS A 37 14.22 -2.29 -4.75
CA LYS A 37 15.37 -1.39 -4.57
C LYS A 37 15.46 -0.31 -5.65
N GLU A 38 15.16 -0.67 -6.91
CA GLU A 38 15.11 0.29 -8.02
C GLU A 38 13.95 1.29 -7.89
N GLY A 39 12.83 0.86 -7.31
CA GLY A 39 11.62 1.67 -7.14
C GLY A 39 11.63 2.57 -5.92
N LEU A 40 12.42 2.25 -4.90
CA LEU A 40 12.49 3.02 -3.66
C LEU A 40 13.27 4.33 -3.84
N PRO A 41 12.84 5.43 -3.18
CA PRO A 41 13.58 6.67 -3.20
C PRO A 41 14.92 6.53 -2.46
N THR A 42 15.91 7.30 -2.91
CA THR A 42 17.26 7.34 -2.29
C THR A 42 17.43 8.53 -1.35
N GLU A 43 16.58 9.56 -1.49
CA GLU A 43 16.67 10.82 -0.76
C GLU A 43 15.78 10.81 0.48
N GLU A 44 16.31 11.36 1.59
CA GLU A 44 15.50 11.63 2.79
C GLU A 44 14.67 12.92 2.62
N PRO A 45 13.49 12.97 3.24
CA PRO A 45 12.84 11.99 4.10
C PRO A 45 12.03 10.93 3.33
N PHE A 46 11.94 11.03 2.01
CA PHE A 46 11.10 10.14 1.19
C PHE A 46 11.47 8.67 1.34
N LYS A 47 12.77 8.38 1.46
CA LYS A 47 13.28 7.03 1.69
C LYS A 47 12.77 6.46 3.01
N SER A 48 12.89 7.20 4.09
CA SER A 48 12.43 6.77 5.41
C SER A 48 10.91 6.52 5.42
N ILE A 49 10.14 7.42 4.79
CA ILE A 49 8.69 7.30 4.64
C ILE A 49 8.33 6.06 3.82
N ALA A 50 8.97 5.85 2.67
CA ALA A 50 8.71 4.69 1.81
C ALA A 50 9.05 3.36 2.51
N LEU A 51 10.17 3.31 3.22
CA LEU A 51 10.54 2.14 4.02
C LEU A 51 9.57 1.90 5.17
N GLY A 52 9.08 2.96 5.83
CA GLY A 52 8.07 2.83 6.86
C GLY A 52 6.77 2.19 6.34
N VAL A 53 6.31 2.58 5.14
CA VAL A 53 5.16 1.93 4.46
C VAL A 53 5.48 0.49 4.10
N LEU A 54 6.68 0.23 3.54
CA LEU A 54 7.13 -1.11 3.15
C LEU A 54 7.16 -2.07 4.34
N TYR A 55 7.54 -1.60 5.52
CA TYR A 55 7.59 -2.38 6.77
C TYR A 55 6.33 -2.25 7.63
N GLU A 56 5.27 -1.61 7.11
CA GLU A 56 3.97 -1.48 7.78
C GLU A 56 4.06 -0.76 9.14
N ASP A 57 5.14 0.01 9.35
CA ASP A 57 5.36 0.78 10.57
C ASP A 57 4.59 2.11 10.53
N LYS A 58 3.30 2.02 10.80
CA LYS A 58 2.37 3.16 10.81
C LYS A 58 2.82 4.30 11.71
N ALA A 59 3.36 3.98 12.89
CA ALA A 59 3.80 5.00 13.83
C ALA A 59 4.99 5.80 13.29
N LYS A 60 5.94 5.09 12.69
CA LYS A 60 7.11 5.68 12.03
C LYS A 60 6.69 6.55 10.84
N VAL A 61 5.86 6.03 9.93
CA VAL A 61 5.39 6.78 8.74
C VAL A 61 4.72 8.09 9.16
N LEU A 62 3.80 8.04 10.14
CA LEU A 62 3.12 9.22 10.65
C LEU A 62 4.07 10.23 11.28
N SER A 63 5.08 9.76 12.02
CA SER A 63 6.11 10.61 12.62
C SER A 63 6.93 11.32 11.55
N ASP A 64 7.46 10.55 10.59
CA ASP A 64 8.30 11.06 9.50
C ASP A 64 7.54 12.06 8.62
N VAL A 65 6.27 11.79 8.32
CA VAL A 65 5.40 12.70 7.56
C VAL A 65 5.15 14.01 8.33
N LYS A 66 4.81 13.93 9.61
CA LYS A 66 4.59 15.13 10.44
C LYS A 66 5.85 15.98 10.58
N GLU A 67 6.99 15.34 10.73
CA GLU A 67 8.28 16.05 10.77
C GLU A 67 8.60 16.70 9.43
N SER A 68 8.38 15.99 8.33
CA SER A 68 8.57 16.53 6.98
C SER A 68 7.69 17.74 6.70
N LEU A 69 6.42 17.69 7.12
CA LEU A 69 5.49 18.82 7.00
C LEU A 69 5.92 20.02 7.86
N LYS A 70 6.44 19.80 9.06
CA LYS A 70 7.02 20.87 9.90
C LYS A 70 8.25 21.51 9.27
N ASN A 71 9.03 20.75 8.52
CA ASN A 71 10.18 21.22 7.77
C ASN A 71 9.81 21.80 6.39
N GLU A 72 8.54 22.16 6.20
CA GLU A 72 8.00 22.81 4.99
C GLU A 72 8.19 21.98 3.69
N ILE A 73 8.37 20.66 3.79
CA ILE A 73 8.42 19.80 2.62
C ILE A 73 7.02 19.71 2.04
N SER A 74 6.91 19.86 0.71
CA SER A 74 5.65 19.82 0.00
C SER A 74 4.84 18.55 0.33
N PRO A 75 3.58 18.69 0.80
CA PRO A 75 2.71 17.52 1.03
C PRO A 75 2.55 16.63 -0.20
N LEU A 76 2.51 17.21 -1.40
CA LEU A 76 2.44 16.46 -2.66
C LEU A 76 3.72 15.67 -2.93
N ASP A 77 4.88 16.21 -2.59
CA ASP A 77 6.14 15.48 -2.71
C ASP A 77 6.22 14.33 -1.71
N ILE A 78 5.77 14.53 -0.48
CA ILE A 78 5.67 13.47 0.54
C ILE A 78 4.80 12.33 0.03
N ILE A 79 3.63 12.64 -0.54
CA ILE A 79 2.72 11.63 -1.10
C ILE A 79 3.37 10.93 -2.28
N ASN A 80 3.84 11.67 -3.30
CA ASN A 80 4.27 11.08 -4.57
C ASN A 80 5.65 10.41 -4.49
N LYS A 81 6.60 10.99 -3.76
CA LYS A 81 7.99 10.52 -3.68
C LYS A 81 8.24 9.58 -2.50
N GLY A 82 7.41 9.65 -1.45
CA GLY A 82 7.52 8.83 -0.25
C GLY A 82 6.45 7.74 -0.19
N LEU A 83 5.22 8.13 0.15
CA LEU A 83 4.11 7.20 0.43
C LEU A 83 3.77 6.29 -0.77
N MET A 84 3.63 6.87 -1.97
CA MET A 84 3.34 6.11 -3.18
C MET A 84 4.44 5.11 -3.52
N LYS A 85 5.71 5.49 -3.34
CA LYS A 85 6.83 4.58 -3.59
C LYS A 85 6.86 3.41 -2.62
N GLY A 86 6.47 3.65 -1.36
CA GLY A 86 6.32 2.59 -0.36
C GLY A 86 5.22 1.60 -0.74
N ILE A 87 4.02 2.07 -1.11
CA ILE A 87 2.90 1.20 -1.47
C ILE A 87 3.12 0.46 -2.80
N ASP A 88 3.83 1.07 -3.75
CA ASP A 88 4.26 0.42 -5.00
C ASP A 88 5.15 -0.80 -4.68
N ALA A 89 6.10 -0.64 -3.75
CA ALA A 89 6.99 -1.71 -3.29
C ALA A 89 6.21 -2.85 -2.60
N VAL A 90 5.26 -2.52 -1.72
CA VAL A 90 4.36 -3.49 -1.07
C VAL A 90 3.54 -4.25 -2.10
N SER A 91 2.95 -3.57 -3.08
CA SER A 91 2.16 -4.17 -4.16
C SER A 91 2.98 -5.12 -5.01
N LEU A 92 4.24 -4.77 -5.29
CA LEU A 92 5.18 -5.62 -6.01
C LEU A 92 5.49 -6.90 -5.22
N LEU A 93 5.79 -6.79 -3.92
CA LEU A 93 6.04 -7.94 -3.05
C LEU A 93 4.81 -8.84 -2.90
N TYR A 94 3.62 -8.25 -2.84
CA TYR A 94 2.36 -9.00 -2.86
C TYR A 94 2.21 -9.79 -4.17
N THR A 95 2.45 -9.17 -5.32
CA THR A 95 2.40 -9.83 -6.62
C THR A 95 3.41 -10.98 -6.73
N LYS A 96 4.57 -10.84 -6.08
CA LYS A 96 5.61 -11.89 -6.00
C LYS A 96 5.28 -12.99 -4.97
N GLY A 97 4.21 -12.86 -4.19
CA GLY A 97 3.85 -13.81 -3.13
C GLY A 97 4.80 -13.77 -1.93
N VAL A 98 5.51 -12.67 -1.73
CA VAL A 98 6.35 -12.41 -0.55
C VAL A 98 5.51 -11.80 0.56
N TYR A 99 4.65 -10.83 0.20
CA TYR A 99 3.66 -10.25 1.07
C TYR A 99 2.27 -10.85 0.81
N PHE A 100 1.43 -10.82 1.82
CA PHE A 100 0.06 -11.33 1.78
C PHE A 100 -0.95 -10.19 2.00
N LEU A 101 -2.24 -10.51 1.95
CA LEU A 101 -3.31 -9.53 2.09
C LEU A 101 -3.24 -8.72 3.40
N PRO A 102 -2.92 -9.30 4.58
CA PRO A 102 -2.74 -8.50 5.80
C PRO A 102 -1.65 -7.45 5.69
N ASP A 103 -0.50 -7.78 5.08
CA ASP A 103 0.63 -6.84 4.90
C ASP A 103 0.19 -5.65 4.05
N LEU A 104 -0.54 -5.94 2.95
CA LEU A 104 -1.09 -4.92 2.06
C LEU A 104 -2.10 -4.00 2.77
N MET A 105 -2.93 -4.57 3.66
CA MET A 105 -3.91 -3.81 4.46
C MET A 105 -3.22 -2.89 5.47
N LEU A 106 -2.20 -3.39 6.18
CA LEU A 106 -1.46 -2.62 7.18
C LEU A 106 -0.68 -1.48 6.54
N ALA A 107 0.01 -1.74 5.44
CA ALA A 107 0.72 -0.72 4.66
C ALA A 107 -0.24 0.36 4.15
N GLY A 108 -1.39 -0.05 3.64
CA GLY A 108 -2.41 0.86 3.17
C GLY A 108 -3.01 1.73 4.28
N ASP A 109 -3.26 1.17 5.46
CA ASP A 109 -3.71 1.94 6.63
C ASP A 109 -2.68 3.00 7.04
N ALA A 110 -1.40 2.63 7.07
CA ALA A 110 -0.30 3.56 7.37
C ALA A 110 -0.26 4.71 6.37
N MET A 111 -0.38 4.39 5.07
CA MET A 111 -0.42 5.36 3.99
C MET A 111 -1.63 6.29 4.11
N MET A 112 -2.83 5.75 4.29
CA MET A 112 -4.07 6.55 4.33
C MET A 112 -4.10 7.56 5.47
N GLU A 113 -3.64 7.19 6.66
CA GLU A 113 -3.54 8.13 7.78
C GLU A 113 -2.51 9.24 7.50
N SER A 114 -1.41 8.88 6.86
CA SER A 114 -0.37 9.83 6.47
C SER A 114 -0.82 10.80 5.40
N VAL A 115 -1.59 10.35 4.41
CA VAL A 115 -2.24 11.22 3.41
C VAL A 115 -3.16 12.24 4.08
N LYS A 116 -3.96 11.83 5.08
CA LYS A 116 -4.81 12.77 5.83
C LYS A 116 -4.01 13.88 6.54
N GLU A 117 -2.82 13.58 7.06
CA GLU A 117 -1.95 14.62 7.63
C GLU A 117 -1.46 15.60 6.56
N CYS A 118 -1.11 15.12 5.37
CA CYS A 118 -0.75 15.97 4.24
C CYS A 118 -1.91 16.86 3.78
N GLU A 119 -3.13 16.30 3.70
CA GLU A 119 -4.35 17.04 3.31
C GLU A 119 -4.67 18.20 4.26
N LYS A 120 -4.43 18.04 5.58
CA LYS A 120 -4.63 19.13 6.56
C LYS A 120 -3.79 20.36 6.27
N VAL A 121 -2.59 20.18 5.74
CA VAL A 121 -1.66 21.27 5.41
C VAL A 121 -1.98 21.89 4.05
N LEU A 122 -2.45 21.10 3.09
CA LEU A 122 -2.84 21.57 1.76
C LEU A 122 -4.07 22.51 1.78
N GLY A 123 -4.84 22.52 2.88
CA GLY A 123 -5.91 23.47 3.12
C GLY A 123 -6.95 23.56 2.01
N HIS A 124 -7.56 22.50 1.64
CA HIS A 124 -8.64 22.20 0.70
C HIS A 124 -8.21 21.24 -0.42
N LYS A 125 -9.12 20.33 -0.75
CA LYS A 125 -9.09 19.31 -1.79
C LYS A 125 -8.04 19.60 -2.88
N SER A 126 -6.94 18.85 -2.88
CA SER A 126 -6.18 18.68 -4.11
C SER A 126 -7.19 18.35 -5.21
N GLU A 127 -7.02 18.93 -6.40
CA GLU A 127 -7.87 18.61 -7.56
C GLU A 127 -7.94 17.08 -7.65
N THR A 128 -9.12 16.53 -7.46
CA THR A 128 -9.29 15.08 -7.54
C THR A 128 -9.06 14.66 -8.98
N LYS A 129 -8.36 13.55 -9.18
CA LYS A 129 -8.18 12.97 -10.53
C LYS A 129 -9.51 12.54 -11.15
N GLY A 130 -10.56 12.47 -10.34
CA GLY A 130 -11.91 12.08 -10.70
C GLY A 130 -12.62 11.43 -9.54
N THR A 131 -13.92 11.19 -9.68
CA THR A 131 -14.75 10.51 -8.69
C THR A 131 -15.00 9.08 -9.12
N VAL A 132 -14.86 8.13 -8.18
CA VAL A 132 -15.12 6.69 -8.38
C VAL A 132 -16.13 6.22 -7.36
N VAL A 133 -17.19 5.58 -7.81
CA VAL A 133 -18.18 4.96 -6.94
C VAL A 133 -17.81 3.49 -6.77
N CYS A 134 -17.60 3.05 -5.53
CA CYS A 134 -17.26 1.67 -5.19
C CYS A 134 -18.38 1.05 -4.35
N PHE A 135 -18.69 -0.20 -4.66
CA PHE A 135 -19.72 -0.95 -3.97
C PHE A 135 -19.47 -2.46 -4.09
N VAL A 136 -20.14 -3.24 -3.26
CA VAL A 136 -20.29 -4.69 -3.48
C VAL A 136 -21.72 -4.93 -3.93
N ALA A 137 -21.88 -5.74 -4.97
CA ALA A 137 -23.17 -6.01 -5.59
C ALA A 137 -24.16 -6.63 -4.60
N GLU A 138 -25.43 -6.46 -4.88
CA GLU A 138 -26.53 -7.06 -4.11
C GLU A 138 -26.36 -8.59 -4.01
N GLY A 139 -26.53 -9.12 -2.80
CA GLY A 139 -26.36 -10.54 -2.51
C GLY A 139 -24.92 -10.97 -2.22
N ASP A 140 -23.91 -10.11 -2.40
CA ASP A 140 -22.50 -10.41 -2.09
C ASP A 140 -22.07 -9.77 -0.75
N PRO A 141 -21.69 -10.58 0.27
CA PRO A 141 -21.23 -10.06 1.56
C PRO A 141 -19.73 -9.69 1.59
N HIS A 142 -18.94 -9.97 0.52
CA HIS A 142 -17.49 -9.89 0.54
C HIS A 142 -17.00 -8.46 0.24
N ASP A 143 -16.65 -7.70 1.27
CA ASP A 143 -16.25 -6.29 1.15
C ASP A 143 -14.75 -6.00 1.31
N ILE A 144 -13.95 -7.00 1.71
CA ILE A 144 -12.49 -6.81 1.93
C ILE A 144 -11.81 -6.30 0.66
N GLY A 145 -12.06 -6.92 -0.48
CA GLY A 145 -11.48 -6.50 -1.77
C GLY A 145 -11.89 -5.08 -2.16
N LYS A 146 -13.18 -4.71 -1.96
CA LYS A 146 -13.67 -3.36 -2.20
C LYS A 146 -12.97 -2.34 -1.31
N ASN A 147 -12.82 -2.62 -0.02
CA ASN A 147 -12.19 -1.72 0.93
C ASN A 147 -10.72 -1.46 0.56
N LEU A 148 -10.03 -2.50 0.07
CA LEU A 148 -8.67 -2.38 -0.44
C LEU A 148 -8.60 -1.47 -1.67
N ILE A 149 -9.49 -1.66 -2.64
CA ILE A 149 -9.58 -0.82 -3.85
C ILE A 149 -9.88 0.63 -3.47
N LEU A 150 -10.82 0.88 -2.57
CA LEU A 150 -11.13 2.22 -2.06
C LEU A 150 -9.90 2.92 -1.50
N MET A 151 -9.12 2.19 -0.70
CA MET A 151 -7.90 2.68 -0.11
C MET A 151 -6.88 3.09 -1.17
N PHE A 152 -6.63 2.25 -2.18
CA PHE A 152 -5.70 2.58 -3.27
C PHE A 152 -6.19 3.74 -4.13
N LEU A 153 -7.48 3.83 -4.41
CA LEU A 153 -8.06 4.93 -5.18
C LEU A 153 -7.86 6.26 -4.45
N ARG A 154 -8.18 6.31 -3.15
CA ARG A 154 -7.98 7.50 -2.32
C ARG A 154 -6.51 7.89 -2.23
N ALA A 155 -5.63 6.92 -2.01
CA ALA A 155 -4.20 7.12 -2.02
C ALA A 155 -3.68 7.64 -3.37
N GLY A 156 -4.28 7.18 -4.47
CA GLY A 156 -3.99 7.62 -5.83
C GLY A 156 -4.53 9.02 -6.19
N GLY A 157 -5.25 9.69 -5.28
CA GLY A 157 -5.80 11.03 -5.49
C GLY A 157 -7.20 11.06 -6.14
N TYR A 158 -7.94 9.95 -6.09
CA TYR A 158 -9.34 9.90 -6.51
C TYR A 158 -10.28 10.16 -5.33
N GLU A 159 -11.41 10.82 -5.59
CA GLU A 159 -12.53 10.84 -4.66
C GLU A 159 -13.26 9.50 -4.75
N ALA A 160 -13.07 8.62 -3.77
CA ALA A 160 -13.68 7.30 -3.77
C ALA A 160 -14.88 7.27 -2.82
N ILE A 161 -16.07 7.20 -3.41
CA ILE A 161 -17.37 7.12 -2.73
C ILE A 161 -17.67 5.66 -2.42
N ASP A 162 -17.79 5.33 -1.15
CA ASP A 162 -18.13 3.98 -0.69
C ASP A 162 -19.64 3.86 -0.46
N LEU A 163 -20.30 3.02 -1.24
CA LEU A 163 -21.71 2.71 -1.03
C LEU A 163 -21.93 1.52 -0.07
N GLY A 164 -20.84 0.87 0.34
CA GLY A 164 -20.92 -0.30 1.22
C GLY A 164 -21.03 -1.61 0.46
N ARG A 165 -21.68 -2.58 1.11
CA ARG A 165 -21.91 -3.93 0.59
C ARG A 165 -23.40 -4.18 0.41
N ASP A 166 -23.73 -5.22 -0.37
CA ASP A 166 -25.12 -5.62 -0.62
C ASP A 166 -25.95 -4.45 -1.18
N VAL A 167 -25.40 -3.78 -2.21
CA VAL A 167 -25.95 -2.53 -2.74
C VAL A 167 -26.84 -2.81 -3.95
N PRO A 168 -28.14 -2.48 -3.88
CA PRO A 168 -29.05 -2.60 -5.01
C PRO A 168 -28.61 -1.75 -6.21
N THR A 169 -28.86 -2.23 -7.42
CA THR A 169 -28.48 -1.57 -8.67
C THR A 169 -28.98 -0.13 -8.77
N GLU A 170 -30.20 0.13 -8.29
CA GLU A 170 -30.83 1.46 -8.32
C GLU A 170 -30.01 2.49 -7.53
N LYS A 171 -29.49 2.10 -6.35
CA LYS A 171 -28.64 2.96 -5.53
C LYS A 171 -27.31 3.28 -6.21
N VAL A 172 -26.76 2.32 -6.96
CA VAL A 172 -25.54 2.55 -7.74
C VAL A 172 -25.79 3.59 -8.83
N VAL A 173 -26.90 3.43 -9.58
CA VAL A 173 -27.28 4.38 -10.62
C VAL A 173 -27.53 5.78 -10.07
N GLU A 174 -28.20 5.89 -8.92
CA GLU A 174 -28.41 7.18 -8.23
C GLU A 174 -27.08 7.83 -7.82
N ALA A 175 -26.17 7.05 -7.26
CA ALA A 175 -24.87 7.55 -6.83
C ALA A 175 -24.05 8.07 -8.03
N VAL A 176 -23.99 7.32 -9.13
CA VAL A 176 -23.26 7.73 -10.35
C VAL A 176 -23.86 8.99 -10.97
N LYS A 177 -25.17 9.21 -10.85
CA LYS A 177 -25.81 10.46 -11.32
C LYS A 177 -25.55 11.64 -10.40
N LYS A 178 -25.31 11.40 -9.11
CA LYS A 178 -25.14 12.42 -8.09
C LYS A 178 -23.70 12.95 -8.03
N TYR A 179 -22.72 12.08 -8.22
CA TYR A 179 -21.30 12.35 -8.09
C TYR A 179 -20.59 12.35 -9.45
#